data_dc28c6c767d60636cba6bc824c60cc54
#
_entry.id   dc28c6c767d60636cba6bc824c60cc54
#
_cell.length_a   1.000
_cell.length_b   1.000
_cell.length_c   1.000
_cell.angle_alpha   90.00
_cell.angle_beta   90.00
_cell.angle_gamma   90.00
#
_symmetry.space_group_name_H-M   'P 1'
#
loop_
_entity.id
_entity.type
_entity.pdbx_description
1 polymer ?
#
loop_
_entity_poly.entity_id
_entity_poly.type
_entity_poly.pdbx_seq_one_letter_code
_entity_poly.pdbx_strand_id
1 'polypeptide(L)'
;MTGSHPRRSRATEDHRLLQPAPYADTSFLETDAWRTLRITGEFVEGFDALAHLGPAVTVFGSARTEEGDPYYAAAERLGVRLAETGFTVITGGGPGIMEAANKGAKSAGGFSVGCSIELPHEQRSNAYLDLEVRFRYFFVRKVMFVKYAQGFVIFPGGFGTFDELFESVTLVQTGKIEHFPIVLYGSAYWRGLIDWLADPVARDANIDLADIGMLMVTDDIEEACAVLVESRIKAAESRVNNTASGPMRRAE
;
A
#
# COMPACT_ATOMS: atom_id res chain seq x y z
N MET A 1 3.07 -10.20 -74.58
CA MET A 1 3.92 -10.54 -73.43
C MET A 1 3.36 -9.80 -72.23
N THR A 2 2.49 -10.46 -71.44
CA THR A 2 1.84 -9.91 -70.27
C THR A 2 2.64 -10.35 -69.04
N GLY A 3 3.44 -9.42 -68.53
CA GLY A 3 4.22 -9.66 -67.30
C GLY A 3 3.31 -9.69 -66.06
N SER A 4 3.09 -10.87 -65.52
CA SER A 4 2.45 -11.03 -64.19
C SER A 4 3.44 -10.64 -63.12
N HIS A 5 3.18 -9.51 -62.44
CA HIS A 5 3.89 -9.15 -61.23
C HIS A 5 3.45 -10.09 -60.11
N PRO A 6 4.37 -10.76 -59.40
CA PRO A 6 3.99 -11.57 -58.26
C PRO A 6 3.45 -10.65 -57.14
N ARG A 7 2.17 -10.81 -56.77
CA ARG A 7 1.60 -10.20 -55.56
C ARG A 7 2.41 -10.69 -54.36
N ARG A 8 3.24 -9.82 -53.80
CA ARG A 8 3.83 -10.06 -52.47
C ARG A 8 2.67 -10.25 -51.50
N SER A 9 2.44 -11.46 -51.05
CA SER A 9 1.55 -11.78 -49.95
C SER A 9 2.04 -10.99 -48.76
N ARG A 10 1.27 -9.98 -48.28
CA ARG A 10 1.52 -9.33 -47.01
C ARG A 10 1.23 -10.37 -45.93
N ALA A 11 2.27 -10.77 -45.19
CA ALA A 11 2.11 -11.62 -44.01
C ALA A 11 1.06 -11.00 -43.09
N THR A 12 0.09 -11.79 -42.66
CA THR A 12 -0.92 -11.36 -41.69
C THR A 12 -0.28 -11.14 -40.34
N GLU A 13 -0.95 -10.41 -39.44
CA GLU A 13 -0.47 -10.22 -38.05
C GLU A 13 -0.36 -11.56 -37.32
N ASP A 14 -1.30 -12.50 -37.54
CA ASP A 14 -1.22 -13.85 -37.01
C ASP A 14 0.01 -14.60 -37.50
N HIS A 15 0.34 -14.47 -38.80
CA HIS A 15 1.55 -15.08 -39.35
C HIS A 15 2.82 -14.53 -38.67
N ARG A 16 2.86 -13.24 -38.36
CA ARG A 16 4.00 -12.62 -37.65
C ARG A 16 4.06 -13.06 -36.19
N LEU A 17 2.89 -13.12 -35.54
CA LEU A 17 2.79 -13.55 -34.15
C LEU A 17 3.23 -15.00 -33.95
N LEU A 18 2.83 -15.89 -34.87
CA LEU A 18 3.07 -17.32 -34.78
C LEU A 18 4.43 -17.76 -35.33
N GLN A 19 5.21 -16.84 -35.91
CA GLN A 19 6.58 -17.19 -36.31
C GLN A 19 7.43 -17.52 -35.07
N PRO A 20 8.22 -18.62 -35.12
CA PRO A 20 9.16 -18.92 -34.06
C PRO A 20 10.11 -17.74 -33.86
N ALA A 21 10.20 -17.20 -32.64
CA ALA A 21 11.19 -16.18 -32.33
C ALA A 21 12.60 -16.75 -32.61
N PRO A 22 13.49 -15.97 -33.26
CA PRO A 22 14.88 -16.39 -33.35
C PRO A 22 15.40 -16.65 -31.94
N TYR A 23 16.05 -17.79 -31.75
CA TYR A 23 16.65 -18.16 -30.47
C TYR A 23 17.53 -16.99 -29.99
N ALA A 24 17.16 -16.43 -28.82
CA ALA A 24 17.93 -15.46 -28.03
C ALA A 24 17.71 -13.95 -28.25
N ASP A 25 16.81 -13.46 -29.08
CA ASP A 25 16.51 -12.02 -29.08
C ASP A 25 15.40 -11.71 -28.04
N THR A 26 15.83 -11.41 -26.82
CA THR A 26 14.95 -10.96 -25.72
C THR A 26 14.99 -9.45 -25.54
N SER A 27 15.60 -8.69 -26.45
CA SER A 27 15.78 -7.24 -26.34
C SER A 27 14.44 -6.48 -26.23
N PHE A 28 13.37 -7.01 -26.82
CA PHE A 28 12.03 -6.42 -26.71
C PHE A 28 11.51 -6.38 -25.26
N LEU A 29 11.96 -7.30 -24.38
CA LEU A 29 11.58 -7.32 -22.97
C LEU A 29 12.11 -6.10 -22.20
N GLU A 30 13.12 -5.42 -22.71
CA GLU A 30 13.74 -4.23 -22.14
C GLU A 30 13.12 -2.93 -22.65
N THR A 31 12.21 -2.99 -23.63
CA THR A 31 11.55 -1.83 -24.21
C THR A 31 10.52 -1.23 -23.24
N ASP A 32 10.28 0.09 -23.35
CA ASP A 32 9.26 0.78 -22.56
C ASP A 32 7.84 0.29 -22.87
N ALA A 33 7.56 -0.11 -24.10
CA ALA A 33 6.28 -0.72 -24.48
C ALA A 33 6.02 -2.01 -23.68
N TRP A 34 7.01 -2.90 -23.61
CA TRP A 34 6.90 -4.14 -22.84
C TRP A 34 6.85 -3.88 -21.33
N ARG A 35 7.64 -2.89 -20.87
CA ARG A 35 7.62 -2.46 -19.46
C ARG A 35 6.25 -1.95 -19.05
N THR A 36 5.57 -1.18 -19.90
CA THR A 36 4.20 -0.69 -19.65
C THR A 36 3.21 -1.84 -19.49
N LEU A 37 3.29 -2.86 -20.35
CA LEU A 37 2.44 -4.06 -20.23
C LEU A 37 2.69 -4.80 -18.91
N ARG A 38 3.94 -4.90 -18.50
CA ARG A 38 4.32 -5.53 -17.22
C ARG A 38 3.78 -4.75 -16.02
N ILE A 39 3.88 -3.41 -16.04
CA ILE A 39 3.29 -2.54 -15.02
C ILE A 39 1.78 -2.73 -14.94
N THR A 40 1.10 -2.75 -16.08
CA THR A 40 -0.34 -3.02 -16.15
C THR A 40 -0.68 -4.39 -15.59
N GLY A 41 0.11 -5.41 -15.91
CA GLY A 41 -0.05 -6.76 -15.36
C GLY A 41 0.05 -6.81 -13.84
N GLU A 42 1.01 -6.10 -13.25
CA GLU A 42 1.14 -6.01 -11.79
C GLU A 42 -0.05 -5.30 -11.12
N PHE A 43 -0.64 -4.28 -11.75
CA PHE A 43 -1.89 -3.69 -11.26
C PHE A 43 -3.04 -4.69 -11.28
N VAL A 44 -3.21 -5.42 -12.37
CA VAL A 44 -4.27 -6.44 -12.47
C VAL A 44 -4.09 -7.51 -11.42
N GLU A 45 -2.89 -8.08 -11.29
CA GLU A 45 -2.56 -9.10 -10.28
C GLU A 45 -2.81 -8.60 -8.85
N GLY A 46 -2.37 -7.37 -8.54
CA GLY A 46 -2.59 -6.77 -7.22
C GLY A 46 -4.07 -6.54 -6.92
N PHE A 47 -4.85 -6.06 -7.89
CA PHE A 47 -6.29 -5.86 -7.73
C PHE A 47 -7.04 -7.18 -7.54
N ASP A 48 -6.72 -8.20 -8.32
CA ASP A 48 -7.36 -9.52 -8.21
C ASP A 48 -7.03 -10.17 -6.86
N ALA A 49 -5.75 -10.19 -6.48
CA ALA A 49 -5.30 -10.82 -5.24
C ALA A 49 -5.89 -10.18 -3.99
N LEU A 50 -6.09 -8.85 -4.00
CA LEU A 50 -6.52 -8.08 -2.83
C LEU A 50 -8.02 -7.74 -2.84
N ALA A 51 -8.77 -8.13 -3.87
CA ALA A 51 -10.19 -7.74 -4.06
C ALA A 51 -11.11 -8.12 -2.91
N HIS A 52 -10.80 -9.19 -2.19
CA HIS A 52 -11.68 -9.80 -1.18
C HIS A 52 -11.17 -9.69 0.26
N LEU A 53 -10.21 -8.79 0.54
CA LEU A 53 -9.60 -8.67 1.87
C LEU A 53 -10.56 -8.22 2.98
N GLY A 54 -11.67 -7.57 2.64
CA GLY A 54 -12.49 -6.88 3.63
C GLY A 54 -11.79 -5.64 4.22
N PRO A 55 -12.21 -5.18 5.42
CA PRO A 55 -11.56 -4.08 6.10
C PRO A 55 -10.09 -4.41 6.42
N ALA A 56 -9.17 -3.52 6.07
CA ALA A 56 -7.75 -3.75 6.31
C ALA A 56 -7.04 -2.51 6.85
N VAL A 57 -5.94 -2.72 7.55
CA VAL A 57 -5.03 -1.68 8.05
C VAL A 57 -3.64 -2.03 7.60
N THR A 58 -2.90 -1.04 7.08
CA THR A 58 -1.50 -1.25 6.74
C THR A 58 -0.59 -0.78 7.87
N VAL A 59 0.38 -1.62 8.22
CA VAL A 59 1.37 -1.34 9.25
C VAL A 59 2.74 -1.20 8.62
N PHE A 60 3.38 -0.05 8.86
CA PHE A 60 4.73 0.26 8.40
C PHE A 60 5.69 0.42 9.58
N GLY A 61 6.97 0.20 9.32
CA GLY A 61 8.03 0.41 10.28
C GLY A 61 9.36 -0.20 9.82
N SER A 62 10.35 -0.16 10.69
CA SER A 62 11.70 -0.64 10.38
C SER A 62 11.75 -2.14 10.15
N ALA A 63 12.37 -2.56 9.04
CA ALA A 63 12.75 -3.95 8.79
C ALA A 63 13.92 -4.45 9.66
N ARG A 64 14.55 -3.54 10.42
CA ARG A 64 15.73 -3.83 11.26
C ARG A 64 15.40 -3.94 12.74
N THR A 65 14.14 -3.79 13.13
CA THR A 65 13.71 -3.94 14.52
C THR A 65 13.78 -5.41 14.90
N GLU A 66 14.53 -5.72 15.95
CA GLU A 66 14.73 -7.10 16.42
C GLU A 66 13.60 -7.56 17.35
N GLU A 67 13.38 -8.86 17.49
CA GLU A 67 12.28 -9.44 18.29
C GLU A 67 12.30 -9.01 19.77
N GLY A 68 13.48 -8.67 20.33
CA GLY A 68 13.61 -8.16 21.69
C GLY A 68 13.30 -6.67 21.88
N ASP A 69 13.04 -5.94 20.81
CA ASP A 69 12.78 -4.50 20.84
C ASP A 69 11.34 -4.21 21.33
N PRO A 70 11.12 -3.20 22.20
CA PRO A 70 9.78 -2.80 22.64
C PRO A 70 8.82 -2.48 21.48
N TYR A 71 9.30 -1.92 20.38
CA TYR A 71 8.47 -1.64 19.20
C TYR A 71 8.06 -2.91 18.46
N TYR A 72 8.90 -3.95 18.44
CA TYR A 72 8.51 -5.25 17.88
C TYR A 72 7.34 -5.83 18.71
N ALA A 73 7.48 -5.88 20.03
CA ALA A 73 6.43 -6.37 20.91
C ALA A 73 5.13 -5.53 20.80
N ALA A 74 5.25 -4.21 20.61
CA ALA A 74 4.10 -3.34 20.41
C ALA A 74 3.42 -3.61 19.07
N ALA A 75 4.18 -3.80 17.97
CA ALA A 75 3.65 -4.13 16.66
C ALA A 75 2.96 -5.51 16.64
N GLU A 76 3.50 -6.49 17.37
CA GLU A 76 2.85 -7.80 17.53
C GLU A 76 1.51 -7.65 18.26
N ARG A 77 1.47 -6.92 19.38
CA ARG A 77 0.21 -6.62 20.09
C ARG A 77 -0.78 -5.87 19.22
N LEU A 78 -0.33 -4.88 18.43
CA LEU A 78 -1.20 -4.18 17.48
C LEU A 78 -1.80 -5.17 16.47
N GLY A 79 -1.02 -6.08 15.91
CA GLY A 79 -1.50 -7.10 14.99
C GLY A 79 -2.62 -7.96 15.60
N VAL A 80 -2.45 -8.39 16.86
CA VAL A 80 -3.49 -9.11 17.63
C VAL A 80 -4.76 -8.27 17.71
N ARG A 81 -4.65 -7.01 18.16
CA ARG A 81 -5.82 -6.15 18.39
C ARG A 81 -6.55 -5.80 17.07
N LEU A 82 -5.82 -5.57 15.99
CA LEU A 82 -6.42 -5.36 14.67
C LEU A 82 -7.23 -6.60 14.22
N ALA A 83 -6.67 -7.78 14.38
CA ALA A 83 -7.36 -9.03 14.05
C ALA A 83 -8.63 -9.22 14.90
N GLU A 84 -8.56 -9.01 16.21
CA GLU A 84 -9.71 -9.10 17.14
C GLU A 84 -10.82 -8.10 16.80
N THR A 85 -10.47 -6.95 16.23
CA THR A 85 -11.44 -5.93 15.78
C THR A 85 -11.92 -6.14 14.33
N GLY A 86 -11.51 -7.25 13.70
CA GLY A 86 -11.95 -7.67 12.38
C GLY A 86 -11.27 -6.96 11.22
N PHE A 87 -10.04 -6.48 11.42
CA PHE A 87 -9.20 -5.97 10.34
C PHE A 87 -8.24 -7.05 9.82
N THR A 88 -8.06 -7.09 8.52
CA THR A 88 -6.90 -7.70 7.87
C THR A 88 -5.68 -6.82 8.10
N VAL A 89 -4.53 -7.42 8.42
CA VAL A 89 -3.27 -6.70 8.54
C VAL A 89 -2.47 -6.80 7.27
N ILE A 90 -2.18 -5.65 6.65
CA ILE A 90 -1.31 -5.55 5.47
C ILE A 90 0.04 -5.00 5.91
N THR A 91 1.12 -5.56 5.41
CA THR A 91 2.48 -5.04 5.59
C THR A 91 3.28 -5.15 4.29
N GLY A 92 4.54 -4.70 4.30
CA GLY A 92 5.48 -4.99 3.22
C GLY A 92 5.99 -6.44 3.20
N GLY A 93 5.53 -7.31 4.10
CA GLY A 93 5.86 -8.74 4.13
C GLY A 93 7.29 -9.08 4.59
N GLY A 94 8.11 -8.08 4.93
CA GLY A 94 9.50 -8.26 5.36
C GLY A 94 9.65 -8.54 6.86
N PRO A 95 10.90 -8.52 7.38
CA PRO A 95 11.20 -8.70 8.79
C PRO A 95 10.87 -7.48 9.65
N GLY A 96 11.18 -7.54 10.93
CA GLY A 96 11.07 -6.46 11.90
C GLY A 96 9.62 -6.11 12.24
N ILE A 97 9.26 -4.85 12.18
CA ILE A 97 7.89 -4.37 12.49
C ILE A 97 6.84 -5.05 11.60
N MET A 98 7.14 -5.28 10.34
CA MET A 98 6.25 -5.97 9.41
C MET A 98 5.96 -7.40 9.86
N GLU A 99 7.02 -8.13 10.21
CA GLU A 99 6.92 -9.49 10.74
C GLU A 99 6.13 -9.53 12.05
N ALA A 100 6.43 -8.62 12.97
CA ALA A 100 5.75 -8.54 14.26
C ALA A 100 4.23 -8.34 14.10
N ALA A 101 3.81 -7.39 13.25
CA ALA A 101 2.41 -7.13 12.98
C ALA A 101 1.71 -8.34 12.31
N ASN A 102 2.35 -8.98 11.33
CA ASN A 102 1.82 -10.19 10.69
C ASN A 102 1.72 -11.37 11.67
N LYS A 103 2.74 -11.56 12.53
CA LYS A 103 2.76 -12.58 13.59
C LYS A 103 1.60 -12.40 14.56
N GLY A 104 1.39 -11.16 15.03
CA GLY A 104 0.28 -10.85 15.90
C GLY A 104 -1.08 -11.13 15.26
N ALA A 105 -1.30 -10.66 14.04
CA ALA A 105 -2.55 -10.89 13.32
C ALA A 105 -2.84 -12.40 13.15
N LYS A 106 -1.85 -13.15 12.71
CA LYS A 106 -2.00 -14.61 12.51
C LYS A 106 -2.24 -15.36 13.81
N SER A 107 -1.58 -14.98 14.91
CA SER A 107 -1.75 -15.60 16.23
C SER A 107 -3.17 -15.44 16.79
N ALA A 108 -3.85 -14.34 16.45
CA ALA A 108 -5.24 -14.07 16.82
C ALA A 108 -6.26 -14.61 15.82
N GLY A 109 -5.84 -15.40 14.82
CA GLY A 109 -6.73 -15.97 13.80
C GLY A 109 -7.20 -14.97 12.76
N GLY A 110 -6.58 -13.79 12.67
CA GLY A 110 -6.82 -12.79 11.63
C GLY A 110 -6.11 -13.11 10.32
N PHE A 111 -6.49 -12.41 9.25
CA PHE A 111 -5.86 -12.57 7.93
C PHE A 111 -4.65 -11.63 7.78
N SER A 112 -3.52 -12.19 7.36
CA SER A 112 -2.22 -11.53 7.32
C SER A 112 -1.67 -11.46 5.90
N VAL A 113 -1.39 -10.25 5.41
CA VAL A 113 -1.02 -9.98 4.02
C VAL A 113 0.33 -9.29 3.94
N GLY A 114 1.16 -9.74 3.01
CA GLY A 114 2.41 -9.09 2.62
C GLY A 114 2.38 -8.59 1.18
N CYS A 115 2.53 -7.29 0.99
CA CYS A 115 2.81 -6.69 -0.31
C CYS A 115 4.33 -6.50 -0.44
N SER A 116 5.05 -7.53 -0.88
CA SER A 116 6.51 -7.53 -0.97
C SER A 116 7.01 -6.82 -2.23
N ILE A 117 8.26 -6.35 -2.20
CA ILE A 117 8.92 -5.68 -3.32
C ILE A 117 10.19 -6.42 -3.69
N GLU A 118 10.43 -6.58 -4.97
CA GLU A 118 11.69 -7.11 -5.47
C GLU A 118 12.82 -6.11 -5.19
N LEU A 119 13.85 -6.55 -4.46
CA LEU A 119 15.02 -5.76 -4.11
C LEU A 119 16.29 -6.41 -4.68
N PRO A 120 17.36 -5.62 -4.96
CA PRO A 120 18.64 -6.15 -5.46
C PRO A 120 19.29 -7.16 -4.51
N HIS A 121 19.01 -7.07 -3.23
CA HIS A 121 19.43 -8.03 -2.22
C HIS A 121 18.19 -8.76 -1.72
N GLU A 122 18.24 -10.10 -1.77
CA GLU A 122 17.11 -10.96 -1.42
C GLU A 122 16.67 -10.71 0.03
N GLN A 123 15.48 -10.14 0.19
CA GLN A 123 14.81 -10.04 1.48
C GLN A 123 13.74 -11.13 1.51
N ARG A 124 13.91 -12.09 2.44
CA ARG A 124 12.91 -13.16 2.60
C ARG A 124 11.63 -12.58 3.21
N SER A 125 10.51 -13.01 2.67
CA SER A 125 9.21 -12.75 3.27
C SER A 125 9.12 -13.44 4.63
N ASN A 126 8.43 -12.80 5.58
CA ASN A 126 8.23 -13.40 6.90
C ASN A 126 7.29 -14.61 6.85
N ALA A 127 7.37 -15.47 7.85
CA ALA A 127 6.66 -16.76 7.89
C ALA A 127 5.17 -16.66 8.28
N TYR A 128 4.68 -15.45 8.56
CA TYR A 128 3.35 -15.24 9.14
C TYR A 128 2.31 -14.73 8.12
N LEU A 129 2.63 -14.77 6.83
CA LEU A 129 1.72 -14.35 5.76
C LEU A 129 0.74 -15.46 5.39
N ASP A 130 -0.54 -15.10 5.23
CA ASP A 130 -1.55 -15.95 4.61
C ASP A 130 -1.62 -15.70 3.10
N LEU A 131 -1.34 -14.46 2.69
CA LEU A 131 -1.25 -14.04 1.29
C LEU A 131 -0.01 -13.18 1.09
N GLU A 132 0.79 -13.52 0.09
CA GLU A 132 1.88 -12.67 -0.39
C GLU A 132 1.60 -12.24 -1.84
N VAL A 133 1.67 -10.91 -2.09
CA VAL A 133 1.66 -10.35 -3.43
C VAL A 133 2.99 -9.66 -3.66
N ARG A 134 3.73 -10.09 -4.69
CA ARG A 134 5.08 -9.59 -4.99
C ARG A 134 5.05 -8.57 -6.12
N PHE A 135 5.64 -7.42 -5.91
CA PHE A 135 5.72 -6.30 -6.85
C PHE A 135 7.17 -6.05 -7.28
N ARG A 136 7.35 -5.61 -8.53
CA ARG A 136 8.61 -5.08 -9.06
C ARG A 136 8.69 -3.57 -8.97
N TYR A 137 7.52 -2.90 -9.02
CA TYR A 137 7.45 -1.44 -9.06
C TYR A 137 6.88 -0.88 -7.76
N PHE A 138 7.63 0.02 -7.13
CA PHE A 138 7.22 0.66 -5.88
C PHE A 138 5.87 1.35 -6.00
N PHE A 139 5.63 2.12 -7.07
CA PHE A 139 4.39 2.87 -7.25
C PHE A 139 3.15 1.99 -7.41
N VAL A 140 3.28 0.79 -8.00
CA VAL A 140 2.17 -0.17 -8.07
C VAL A 140 1.83 -0.67 -6.66
N ARG A 141 2.85 -1.08 -5.90
CA ARG A 141 2.68 -1.53 -4.51
C ARG A 141 2.04 -0.45 -3.62
N LYS A 142 2.49 0.81 -3.75
CA LYS A 142 1.96 1.96 -2.99
C LYS A 142 0.46 2.14 -3.23
N VAL A 143 0.01 2.03 -4.46
CA VAL A 143 -1.43 2.08 -4.78
C VAL A 143 -2.20 0.99 -4.04
N MET A 144 -1.64 -0.22 -3.90
CA MET A 144 -2.30 -1.31 -3.17
C MET A 144 -2.42 -1.00 -1.68
N PHE A 145 -1.37 -0.47 -1.05
CA PHE A 145 -1.42 -0.09 0.36
C PHE A 145 -2.53 0.92 0.64
N VAL A 146 -2.64 1.96 -0.19
CA VAL A 146 -3.66 3.00 -0.01
C VAL A 146 -5.06 2.48 -0.36
N LYS A 147 -5.19 1.77 -1.49
CA LYS A 147 -6.50 1.35 -2.01
C LYS A 147 -7.23 0.38 -1.10
N TYR A 148 -6.50 -0.54 -0.48
CA TYR A 148 -7.10 -1.63 0.31
C TYR A 148 -7.08 -1.38 1.81
N ALA A 149 -6.34 -0.38 2.30
CA ALA A 149 -6.37 0.00 3.69
C ALA A 149 -7.46 1.02 4.02
N GLN A 150 -7.88 1.02 5.27
CA GLN A 150 -8.78 2.01 5.87
C GLN A 150 -8.05 2.95 6.84
N GLY A 151 -6.75 2.81 6.95
CA GLY A 151 -5.84 3.63 7.74
C GLY A 151 -4.47 3.00 7.85
N PHE A 152 -3.52 3.79 8.31
CA PHE A 152 -2.13 3.37 8.52
C PHE A 152 -1.72 3.49 9.99
N VAL A 153 -0.95 2.50 10.46
CA VAL A 153 -0.18 2.63 11.71
C VAL A 153 1.29 2.54 11.38
N ILE A 154 2.03 3.57 11.76
CA ILE A 154 3.42 3.78 11.34
C ILE A 154 4.31 3.81 12.57
N PHE A 155 5.12 2.77 12.71
CA PHE A 155 6.15 2.63 13.73
C PHE A 155 7.45 3.33 13.30
N PRO A 156 8.40 3.55 14.22
CA PRO A 156 9.72 4.04 13.88
C PRO A 156 10.36 3.25 12.73
N GLY A 157 10.93 3.99 11.76
CA GLY A 157 11.50 3.35 10.58
C GLY A 157 12.41 4.26 9.76
N GLY A 158 12.89 3.77 8.64
CA GLY A 158 13.78 4.49 7.74
C GLY A 158 13.05 5.16 6.56
N PHE A 159 13.82 5.44 5.50
CA PHE A 159 13.30 6.15 4.32
C PHE A 159 12.06 5.50 3.69
N GLY A 160 11.98 4.18 3.62
CA GLY A 160 10.78 3.50 3.08
C GLY A 160 9.55 3.73 3.94
N THR A 161 9.71 3.88 5.27
CA THR A 161 8.63 4.22 6.19
C THR A 161 8.18 5.68 6.01
N PHE A 162 9.14 6.61 5.86
CA PHE A 162 8.85 8.02 5.58
C PHE A 162 8.21 8.23 4.21
N ASP A 163 8.61 7.46 3.21
CA ASP A 163 8.06 7.50 1.87
C ASP A 163 6.55 7.19 1.87
N GLU A 164 6.11 6.15 2.59
CA GLU A 164 4.69 5.82 2.74
C GLU A 164 3.94 6.84 3.63
N LEU A 165 4.60 7.36 4.67
CA LEU A 165 4.01 8.40 5.51
C LEU A 165 3.68 9.66 4.70
N PHE A 166 4.66 10.22 3.99
CA PHE A 166 4.45 11.49 3.29
C PHE A 166 3.55 11.36 2.06
N GLU A 167 3.54 10.22 1.39
CA GLU A 167 2.56 9.97 0.35
C GLU A 167 1.13 9.95 0.92
N SER A 168 0.90 9.21 2.01
CA SER A 168 -0.43 9.13 2.63
C SER A 168 -0.91 10.48 3.15
N VAL A 169 -0.05 11.25 3.81
CA VAL A 169 -0.36 12.62 4.27
C VAL A 169 -0.74 13.52 3.08
N THR A 170 0.02 13.46 2.00
CA THR A 170 -0.28 14.25 0.79
C THR A 170 -1.63 13.88 0.17
N LEU A 171 -1.97 12.59 0.13
CA LEU A 171 -3.25 12.13 -0.40
C LEU A 171 -4.43 12.58 0.48
N VAL A 172 -4.28 12.57 1.80
CA VAL A 172 -5.29 13.08 2.74
C VAL A 172 -5.41 14.60 2.61
N GLN A 173 -4.29 15.34 2.66
CA GLN A 173 -4.26 16.80 2.54
C GLN A 173 -4.91 17.30 1.24
N THR A 174 -4.68 16.61 0.14
CA THR A 174 -5.23 16.98 -1.18
C THR A 174 -6.65 16.44 -1.43
N GLY A 175 -7.28 15.80 -0.44
CA GLY A 175 -8.64 15.26 -0.55
C GLY A 175 -8.76 14.09 -1.54
N LYS A 176 -7.67 13.40 -1.85
CA LYS A 176 -7.70 12.19 -2.70
C LYS A 176 -8.24 10.98 -1.95
N ILE A 177 -8.02 10.93 -0.64
CA ILE A 177 -8.60 9.94 0.26
C ILE A 177 -9.23 10.66 1.46
N GLU A 178 -10.39 10.17 1.89
CA GLU A 178 -11.14 10.72 3.02
C GLU A 178 -11.27 9.67 4.12
N HIS A 179 -11.47 10.12 5.36
CA HIS A 179 -11.64 9.25 6.53
C HIS A 179 -10.52 8.19 6.67
N PHE A 180 -9.27 8.63 6.49
CA PHE A 180 -8.12 7.76 6.50
C PHE A 180 -7.16 8.17 7.63
N PRO A 181 -7.27 7.58 8.83
CA PRO A 181 -6.40 7.89 9.94
C PRO A 181 -4.96 7.45 9.67
N ILE A 182 -4.02 8.32 10.03
CA ILE A 182 -2.58 8.06 9.99
C ILE A 182 -2.08 8.13 11.42
N VAL A 183 -1.80 6.98 12.01
CA VAL A 183 -1.34 6.85 13.39
C VAL A 183 0.18 6.66 13.42
N LEU A 184 0.87 7.55 14.12
CA LEU A 184 2.30 7.46 14.39
C LEU A 184 2.51 6.86 15.78
N TYR A 185 2.93 5.61 15.85
CA TYR A 185 3.21 4.95 17.10
C TYR A 185 4.64 5.19 17.57
N GLY A 186 4.81 5.65 18.82
CA GLY A 186 6.11 5.93 19.41
C GLY A 186 6.42 7.44 19.48
N SER A 187 5.78 8.15 20.40
CA SER A 187 5.86 9.61 20.53
C SER A 187 7.29 10.14 20.65
N ALA A 188 8.16 9.42 21.35
CA ALA A 188 9.56 9.81 21.52
C ALA A 188 10.33 9.87 20.18
N TYR A 189 10.02 8.96 19.26
CA TYR A 189 10.64 8.94 17.93
C TYR A 189 10.08 10.04 17.03
N TRP A 190 8.78 10.21 17.00
CA TRP A 190 8.09 11.11 16.07
C TRP A 190 8.13 12.58 16.47
N ARG A 191 8.41 12.89 17.74
CA ARG A 191 8.43 14.28 18.25
C ARG A 191 9.25 15.22 17.41
N GLY A 192 10.49 14.85 17.07
CA GLY A 192 11.37 15.70 16.28
C GLY A 192 10.83 16.00 14.87
N LEU A 193 10.10 15.05 14.25
CA LEU A 193 9.43 15.28 12.98
C LEU A 193 8.24 16.22 13.14
N ILE A 194 7.41 16.04 14.15
CA ILE A 194 6.26 16.90 14.42
C ILE A 194 6.73 18.32 14.73
N ASP A 195 7.75 18.49 15.55
CA ASP A 195 8.34 19.78 15.87
C ASP A 195 8.89 20.47 14.60
N TRP A 196 9.56 19.73 13.73
CA TRP A 196 10.07 20.24 12.46
C TRP A 196 8.95 20.63 11.49
N LEU A 197 7.86 19.85 11.43
CA LEU A 197 6.69 20.19 10.61
C LEU A 197 6.01 21.47 11.13
N ALA A 198 5.96 21.67 12.46
CA ALA A 198 5.39 22.87 13.06
C ALA A 198 6.32 24.09 12.85
N ASP A 199 7.62 23.92 12.97
CA ASP A 199 8.63 24.94 12.80
C ASP A 199 9.95 24.33 12.25
N PRO A 200 10.35 24.57 10.99
CA PRO A 200 9.98 25.72 10.13
C PRO A 200 8.87 25.48 9.08
N VAL A 201 8.38 24.24 8.84
CA VAL A 201 7.58 23.95 7.64
C VAL A 201 6.25 24.72 7.61
N ALA A 202 5.48 24.66 8.70
CA ALA A 202 4.22 25.41 8.80
C ALA A 202 4.47 26.92 9.02
N ARG A 203 5.49 27.29 9.82
CA ARG A 203 5.86 28.71 10.00
C ARG A 203 6.15 29.40 8.66
N ASP A 204 6.83 28.72 7.75
CA ASP A 204 7.20 29.25 6.43
C ASP A 204 6.07 29.04 5.39
N ALA A 205 4.86 28.70 5.83
CA ALA A 205 3.64 28.52 5.04
C ALA A 205 3.77 27.47 3.91
N ASN A 206 4.56 26.43 4.11
CA ASN A 206 4.63 25.31 3.17
C ASN A 206 3.52 24.28 3.41
N ILE A 207 2.95 24.24 4.63
CA ILE A 207 1.77 23.51 5.04
C ILE A 207 0.97 24.35 6.05
N ASP A 208 -0.30 24.00 6.27
CA ASP A 208 -1.07 24.59 7.35
C ASP A 208 -0.83 23.84 8.68
N LEU A 209 -0.90 24.54 9.82
CA LEU A 209 -0.83 23.88 11.13
C LEU A 209 -1.93 22.81 11.31
N ALA A 210 -3.09 23.01 10.67
CA ALA A 210 -4.17 22.04 10.66
C ALA A 210 -3.78 20.71 9.98
N ASP A 211 -2.86 20.74 9.02
CA ASP A 211 -2.37 19.54 8.33
C ASP A 211 -1.63 18.60 9.28
N ILE A 212 -0.93 19.16 10.27
CA ILE A 212 -0.24 18.35 11.31
C ILE A 212 -1.26 17.59 12.16
N GLY A 213 -2.46 18.15 12.34
CA GLY A 213 -3.56 17.50 13.06
C GLY A 213 -4.12 16.24 12.38
N MET A 214 -3.74 15.97 11.12
CA MET A 214 -4.05 14.71 10.43
C MET A 214 -3.21 13.54 10.97
N LEU A 215 -2.10 13.82 11.66
CA LEU A 215 -1.19 12.85 12.23
C LEU A 215 -1.54 12.63 13.70
N MET A 216 -2.02 11.45 14.03
CA MET A 216 -2.24 11.07 15.42
C MET A 216 -0.98 10.42 15.99
N VAL A 217 -0.41 10.99 17.03
CA VAL A 217 0.78 10.43 17.71
C VAL A 217 0.34 9.78 19.01
N THR A 218 0.68 8.50 19.20
CA THR A 218 0.33 7.77 20.43
C THR A 218 1.39 6.74 20.81
N ASP A 219 1.40 6.37 22.10
CA ASP A 219 2.15 5.23 22.65
C ASP A 219 1.19 4.12 23.14
N ASP A 220 -0.12 4.26 22.88
CA ASP A 220 -1.15 3.33 23.31
C ASP A 220 -1.75 2.58 22.09
N ILE A 221 -1.67 1.25 22.14
CA ILE A 221 -2.22 0.36 21.09
C ILE A 221 -3.75 0.41 21.06
N GLU A 222 -4.40 0.53 22.21
CA GLU A 222 -5.86 0.59 22.28
C GLU A 222 -6.37 1.90 21.68
N GLU A 223 -5.70 3.00 21.92
CA GLU A 223 -6.00 4.30 21.31
C GLU A 223 -5.83 4.24 19.79
N ALA A 224 -4.71 3.65 19.31
CA ALA A 224 -4.48 3.45 17.87
C ALA A 224 -5.61 2.62 17.22
N CYS A 225 -6.02 1.52 17.85
CA CYS A 225 -7.10 0.68 17.35
C CYS A 225 -8.46 1.39 17.38
N ALA A 226 -8.77 2.14 18.45
CA ALA A 226 -10.03 2.86 18.59
C ALA A 226 -10.28 3.85 17.46
N VAL A 227 -9.25 4.62 17.07
CA VAL A 227 -9.33 5.58 15.96
C VAL A 227 -9.60 4.88 14.62
N LEU A 228 -8.98 3.74 14.37
CA LEU A 228 -9.19 2.96 13.16
C LEU A 228 -10.62 2.39 13.09
N VAL A 229 -11.14 1.88 14.21
CA VAL A 229 -12.51 1.37 14.31
C VAL A 229 -13.53 2.49 14.12
N GLU A 230 -13.33 3.64 14.76
CA GLU A 230 -14.21 4.82 14.62
C GLU A 230 -14.22 5.32 13.16
N SER A 231 -13.07 5.41 12.51
CA SER A 231 -12.98 5.80 11.10
C SER A 231 -13.74 4.84 10.19
N ARG A 232 -13.63 3.53 10.43
CA ARG A 232 -14.39 2.52 9.68
C ARG A 232 -15.90 2.71 9.82
N ILE A 233 -16.38 3.01 11.02
CA ILE A 233 -17.81 3.26 11.28
C ILE A 233 -18.27 4.50 10.52
N LYS A 234 -17.54 5.62 10.62
CA LYS A 234 -17.84 6.86 9.90
C LYS A 234 -17.87 6.67 8.37
N ALA A 235 -16.90 5.92 7.83
CA ALA A 235 -16.87 5.60 6.40
C ALA A 235 -18.06 4.75 5.96
N ALA A 236 -18.52 3.81 6.77
CA ALA A 236 -19.71 3.01 6.50
C ALA A 236 -21.01 3.86 6.51
N GLU A 237 -21.17 4.74 7.49
CA GLU A 237 -22.30 5.67 7.60
C GLU A 237 -22.37 6.64 6.40
N SER A 238 -21.22 7.18 5.98
CA SER A 238 -21.13 8.07 4.82
C SER A 238 -21.56 7.38 3.52
N ARG A 239 -21.23 6.10 3.34
CA ARG A 239 -21.66 5.31 2.18
C ARG A 239 -23.19 5.09 2.17
N VAL A 240 -23.78 4.78 3.31
CA VAL A 240 -25.24 4.59 3.45
C VAL A 240 -25.97 5.89 3.11
N ASN A 241 -25.53 7.04 3.62
CA ASN A 241 -26.14 8.33 3.37
C ASN A 241 -26.03 8.75 1.89
N ASN A 242 -24.90 8.47 1.23
CA ASN A 242 -24.74 8.77 -0.20
C ASN A 242 -25.59 7.86 -1.11
N THR A 243 -25.87 6.62 -0.70
CA THR A 243 -26.79 5.74 -1.44
C THR A 243 -28.26 6.10 -1.24
N ALA A 244 -28.61 6.64 -0.08
CA ALA A 244 -29.97 7.10 0.22
C ALA A 244 -30.34 8.42 -0.47
N SER A 245 -29.35 9.27 -0.78
CA SER A 245 -29.52 10.56 -1.47
C SER A 245 -29.43 10.49 -2.99
N GLY A 246 -29.73 9.37 -3.64
CA GLY A 246 -29.79 9.09 -5.07
C GLY A 246 -29.25 10.13 -6.06
N PRO A 247 -28.80 9.82 -7.26
CA PRO A 247 -28.19 10.79 -8.15
C PRO A 247 -29.22 11.86 -8.51
N MET A 248 -29.06 13.08 -7.96
CA MET A 248 -29.77 14.27 -8.45
C MET A 248 -29.34 14.42 -9.92
N ARG A 249 -30.24 14.04 -10.84
CA ARG A 249 -30.07 14.27 -12.27
C ARG A 249 -29.81 15.76 -12.43
N ARG A 250 -28.58 16.15 -12.75
CA ARG A 250 -28.35 17.44 -13.38
C ARG A 250 -28.98 17.35 -14.76
N ALA A 251 -30.18 17.89 -14.85
CA ALA A 251 -30.78 18.28 -16.11
C ALA A 251 -30.07 19.55 -16.56
N GLU A 252 -29.67 19.56 -17.81
CA GLU A 252 -29.09 20.60 -18.67
C GLU A 252 -27.59 20.54 -18.86
#